data_bd0f2dec0822d6efbeb6eafa3726c502
#
_entry.id   bd0f2dec0822d6efbeb6eafa3726c502
#
_cell.length_a   1.000
_cell.length_b   1.000
_cell.length_c   1.000
_cell.angle_alpha   90.00
_cell.angle_beta   90.00
_cell.angle_gamma   90.00
#
_symmetry.space_group_name_H-M   'P 1'
#
loop_
_entity.id
_entity.type
_entity.pdbx_description
1 polymer ?
#
loop_
_entity_poly.entity_id
_entity_poly.type
_entity_poly.pdbx_seq_one_letter_code
_entity_poly.pdbx_strand_id
1 'polypeptide(L)'
;ATPVRPRMEIGNFECDWERHRNSFIQDFFTIKEPTRCTSEGCKCTDFKLRDDLSQYIDSQKIEIQEFPEDLPPGAQPERLSAYFESSLAHKVQPGDRVALVGIIKPKAQFQGRRQKSEFDIYLYAHSIDEKVGEDEDVEPTPAELIEIKELSLREDISNRN
;
A
#
# COMPACT_ATOMS: atom_id res chain seq x y z
N ALA A 1 0.47 13.05 -1.94
CA ALA A 1 0.21 12.28 -0.71
C ALA A 1 -0.85 12.98 0.13
N THR A 2 -1.74 12.23 0.72
CA THR A 2 -2.68 12.75 1.73
C THR A 2 -2.05 12.69 3.12
N PRO A 3 -2.53 13.48 4.09
CA PRO A 3 -2.10 13.32 5.46
C PRO A 3 -2.42 11.92 5.99
N VAL A 4 -1.59 11.42 6.91
CA VAL A 4 -1.88 10.17 7.62
C VAL A 4 -3.10 10.35 8.49
N ARG A 5 -3.98 9.35 8.48
CA ARG A 5 -5.21 9.34 9.27
C ARG A 5 -5.42 7.98 9.92
N PRO A 6 -5.94 7.91 11.14
CA PRO A 6 -6.31 6.65 11.74
C PRO A 6 -7.48 6.02 10.96
N ARG A 7 -7.36 4.71 10.71
CA ARG A 7 -8.40 3.85 10.15
C ARG A 7 -8.76 2.77 11.17
N MET A 8 -10.02 2.46 11.29
CA MET A 8 -10.44 1.34 12.14
C MET A 8 -9.99 0.02 11.50
N GLU A 9 -9.14 -0.71 12.19
CA GLU A 9 -8.69 -2.04 11.80
C GLU A 9 -9.59 -3.13 12.37
N ILE A 10 -9.91 -3.04 13.66
CA ILE A 10 -10.83 -3.95 14.34
C ILE A 10 -11.95 -3.13 14.97
N GLY A 11 -13.16 -3.35 14.49
CA GLY A 11 -14.36 -2.76 15.06
C GLY A 11 -14.93 -3.62 16.18
N ASN A 12 -15.22 -3.02 17.33
CA ASN A 12 -15.94 -3.64 18.42
C ASN A 12 -17.39 -3.21 18.42
N PHE A 13 -18.28 -4.18 18.34
CA PHE A 13 -19.74 -3.99 18.31
C PHE A 13 -20.38 -4.63 19.54
N GLU A 14 -21.13 -3.85 20.29
CA GLU A 14 -21.87 -4.29 21.45
C GLU A 14 -23.29 -4.64 21.03
N CYS A 15 -23.72 -5.86 21.35
CA CYS A 15 -25.08 -6.33 21.10
C CYS A 15 -26.06 -5.61 22.04
N ASP A 16 -27.20 -5.13 21.52
CA ASP A 16 -28.18 -4.34 22.27
C ASP A 16 -28.91 -5.13 23.36
N TRP A 17 -28.97 -6.48 23.26
CA TRP A 17 -29.71 -7.30 24.21
C TRP A 17 -28.93 -7.59 25.49
N GLU A 18 -27.75 -8.20 25.36
CA GLU A 18 -26.96 -8.68 26.49
C GLU A 18 -25.56 -8.05 26.55
N ARG A 19 -25.30 -7.02 25.74
CA ARG A 19 -24.03 -6.30 25.66
C ARG A 19 -22.81 -7.18 25.37
N HIS A 20 -23.03 -8.29 24.67
CA HIS A 20 -21.92 -9.10 24.17
C HIS A 20 -21.05 -8.30 23.21
N ARG A 21 -19.74 -8.50 23.33
CA ARG A 21 -18.78 -7.87 22.45
C ARG A 21 -18.52 -8.74 21.25
N ASN A 22 -18.62 -8.12 20.08
CA ASN A 22 -18.33 -8.76 18.81
C ASN A 22 -17.22 -7.97 18.12
N SER A 23 -16.06 -8.58 17.91
CA SER A 23 -14.89 -7.95 17.30
C SER A 23 -14.68 -8.49 15.90
N PHE A 24 -14.59 -7.60 14.91
CA PHE A 24 -14.40 -7.96 13.50
C PHE A 24 -13.37 -7.09 12.85
N ILE A 25 -12.53 -7.70 12.00
CA ILE A 25 -11.64 -6.98 11.10
C ILE A 25 -12.48 -6.19 10.12
N GLN A 26 -12.18 -4.91 10.00
CA GLN A 26 -12.91 -3.98 9.15
C GLN A 26 -12.34 -3.95 7.74
N ASP A 27 -13.22 -3.70 6.78
CA ASP A 27 -12.83 -3.43 5.41
C ASP A 27 -12.10 -2.09 5.33
N PHE A 28 -11.30 -1.90 4.29
CA PHE A 28 -10.44 -0.72 4.16
C PHE A 28 -11.24 0.59 4.06
N PHE A 29 -12.38 0.57 3.39
CA PHE A 29 -13.14 1.78 3.09
C PHE A 29 -14.44 1.95 3.86
N THR A 30 -15.00 0.87 4.38
CA THR A 30 -16.32 0.88 5.01
C THR A 30 -16.32 0.09 6.30
N ILE A 31 -17.04 0.61 7.29
CA ILE A 31 -17.28 -0.13 8.52
C ILE A 31 -18.40 -1.13 8.25
N LYS A 32 -18.12 -2.41 8.49
CA LYS A 32 -19.08 -3.49 8.36
C LYS A 32 -19.56 -3.91 9.73
N GLU A 33 -20.86 -3.80 9.95
CA GLU A 33 -21.50 -4.30 11.15
C GLU A 33 -21.73 -5.81 11.05
N PRO A 34 -21.66 -6.55 12.17
CA PRO A 34 -22.03 -7.96 12.19
C PRO A 34 -23.54 -8.13 11.91
N THR A 35 -23.89 -9.21 11.25
CA THR A 35 -25.29 -9.54 10.97
C THR A 35 -25.96 -10.33 12.10
N ARG A 36 -25.16 -10.93 12.96
CA ARG A 36 -25.61 -11.74 14.10
C ARG A 36 -24.58 -11.70 15.22
N CYS A 37 -25.05 -11.75 16.45
CA CYS A 37 -24.17 -11.88 17.61
C CYS A 37 -23.41 -13.20 17.60
N THR A 38 -22.10 -13.15 17.93
CA THR A 38 -21.22 -14.32 17.96
C THR A 38 -21.35 -15.15 19.24
N SER A 39 -22.04 -14.64 20.26
CA SER A 39 -22.25 -15.35 21.52
C SER A 39 -23.29 -16.46 21.37
N GLU A 40 -22.98 -17.63 21.91
CA GLU A 40 -23.89 -18.78 21.88
C GLU A 40 -25.24 -18.44 22.49
N GLY A 41 -26.30 -18.83 21.80
CA GLY A 41 -27.69 -18.60 22.25
C GLY A 41 -28.23 -17.19 21.99
N CYS A 42 -27.41 -16.23 21.70
CA CYS A 42 -27.85 -14.86 21.41
C CYS A 42 -28.29 -14.73 19.93
N LYS A 43 -29.50 -14.23 19.72
CA LYS A 43 -30.09 -14.01 18.40
C LYS A 43 -30.18 -12.54 18.03
N CYS A 44 -29.48 -11.67 18.75
CA CYS A 44 -29.48 -10.24 18.49
C CYS A 44 -28.89 -9.92 17.11
N THR A 45 -29.54 -8.99 16.41
CA THR A 45 -29.12 -8.47 15.11
C THR A 45 -28.80 -6.97 15.15
N ASP A 46 -29.06 -6.33 16.29
CA ASP A 46 -28.85 -4.89 16.47
C ASP A 46 -27.58 -4.66 17.31
N PHE A 47 -26.72 -3.79 16.83
CA PHE A 47 -25.41 -3.56 17.40
C PHE A 47 -25.11 -2.07 17.54
N LYS A 48 -24.34 -1.76 18.56
CA LYS A 48 -23.78 -0.43 18.78
C LYS A 48 -22.25 -0.49 18.60
N LEU A 49 -21.74 0.32 17.68
CA LEU A 49 -20.29 0.46 17.51
C LEU A 49 -19.71 1.13 18.77
N ARG A 50 -18.64 0.51 19.30
CA ARG A 50 -17.90 1.01 20.44
C ARG A 50 -16.55 1.53 19.96
N ASP A 51 -16.51 2.82 19.62
CA ASP A 51 -15.30 3.50 19.15
C ASP A 51 -14.17 3.44 20.18
N ASP A 52 -14.54 3.54 21.46
CA ASP A 52 -13.62 3.52 22.60
C ASP A 52 -12.92 2.17 22.82
N LEU A 53 -13.48 1.09 22.29
CA LEU A 53 -12.96 -0.27 22.39
C LEU A 53 -12.40 -0.79 21.06
N SER A 54 -12.61 -0.07 19.98
CA SER A 54 -12.11 -0.42 18.66
C SER A 54 -10.61 -0.14 18.52
N GLN A 55 -9.96 -0.85 17.61
CA GLN A 55 -8.53 -0.67 17.33
C GLN A 55 -8.34 0.08 16.03
N TYR A 56 -7.36 0.97 16.02
CA TYR A 56 -7.06 1.83 14.89
C TYR A 56 -5.61 1.65 14.44
N ILE A 57 -5.38 1.84 13.16
CA ILE A 57 -4.07 1.79 12.54
C ILE A 57 -3.87 3.05 11.69
N ASP A 58 -2.67 3.58 11.68
CA ASP A 58 -2.34 4.70 10.81
C ASP A 58 -2.39 4.29 9.35
N SER A 59 -3.08 5.08 8.55
CA SER A 59 -3.25 4.84 7.12
C SER A 59 -2.99 6.12 6.32
N GLN A 60 -2.34 5.96 5.18
CA GLN A 60 -2.03 7.04 4.26
C GLN A 60 -2.37 6.64 2.84
N LYS A 61 -3.08 7.51 2.13
CA LYS A 61 -3.30 7.38 0.69
C LYS A 61 -2.26 8.21 -0.05
N ILE A 62 -1.60 7.59 -1.03
CA ILE A 62 -0.78 8.30 -2.01
C ILE A 62 -1.29 8.02 -3.41
N GLU A 63 -0.99 8.90 -4.34
CA GLU A 63 -1.23 8.72 -5.75
C GLU A 63 0.13 8.54 -6.42
N ILE A 64 0.30 7.40 -7.08
CA ILE A 64 1.48 7.08 -7.86
C ILE A 64 1.19 7.30 -9.33
N GLN A 65 2.20 7.68 -10.08
CA GLN A 65 2.11 7.99 -11.49
C GLN A 65 3.32 7.39 -12.21
N GLU A 66 3.12 6.92 -13.43
CA GLU A 66 4.20 6.51 -14.30
C GLU A 66 5.13 7.67 -14.62
N PHE A 67 6.40 7.37 -14.84
CA PHE A 67 7.36 8.38 -15.23
C PHE A 67 7.10 8.84 -16.67
N PRO A 68 7.01 10.16 -16.91
CA PRO A 68 6.81 10.69 -18.26
C PRO A 68 7.91 10.27 -19.25
N GLU A 69 9.12 10.01 -18.75
CA GLU A 69 10.27 9.58 -19.54
C GLU A 69 10.10 8.17 -20.13
N ASP A 70 9.35 7.31 -19.43
CA ASP A 70 9.14 5.92 -19.81
C ASP A 70 7.96 5.74 -20.77
N LEU A 71 7.21 6.82 -21.01
CA LEU A 71 6.01 6.78 -21.84
C LEU A 71 6.30 7.02 -23.33
N PRO A 72 5.59 6.32 -24.23
CA PRO A 72 5.63 6.65 -25.66
C PRO A 72 5.18 8.07 -25.92
N PRO A 73 5.67 8.73 -26.99
CA PRO A 73 5.24 10.07 -27.36
C PRO A 73 3.71 10.17 -27.53
N GLY A 74 3.08 11.11 -26.80
CA GLY A 74 1.64 11.36 -26.83
C GLY A 74 0.81 10.48 -25.87
N ALA A 75 1.42 9.56 -25.14
CA ALA A 75 0.75 8.82 -24.06
C ALA A 75 0.56 9.70 -22.82
N GLN A 76 -0.56 9.49 -22.13
CA GLN A 76 -0.80 10.12 -20.84
C GLN A 76 -0.38 9.16 -19.71
N PRO A 77 0.29 9.66 -18.66
CA PRO A 77 0.67 8.82 -17.53
C PRO A 77 -0.56 8.30 -16.79
N GLU A 78 -0.60 7.02 -16.55
CA GLU A 78 -1.63 6.42 -15.70
C GLU A 78 -1.36 6.72 -14.23
N ARG A 79 -2.45 6.84 -13.46
CA ARG A 79 -2.41 7.10 -12.03
C ARG A 79 -3.06 5.96 -11.28
N LEU A 80 -2.42 5.54 -10.20
CA LEU A 80 -2.93 4.51 -9.32
C LEU A 80 -2.89 5.01 -7.87
N SER A 81 -4.00 4.82 -7.16
CA SER A 81 -4.02 5.06 -5.71
C SER A 81 -3.35 3.93 -4.98
N ALA A 82 -2.40 4.24 -4.11
CA ALA A 82 -1.76 3.29 -3.21
C ALA A 82 -2.09 3.65 -1.76
N TYR A 83 -2.27 2.63 -0.94
CA TYR A 83 -2.60 2.78 0.47
C TYR A 83 -1.52 2.11 1.32
N PHE A 84 -1.00 2.88 2.25
CA PHE A 84 0.00 2.44 3.24
C PHE A 84 -0.62 2.41 4.62
N GLU A 85 -0.20 1.44 5.41
CA GLU A 85 -0.63 1.30 6.80
C GLU A 85 0.56 1.15 7.73
N SER A 86 0.33 1.43 9.02
CA SER A 86 1.32 1.25 10.09
C SER A 86 2.65 1.95 9.80
N SER A 87 3.73 1.22 9.88
CA SER A 87 5.09 1.73 9.70
C SER A 87 5.43 2.22 8.29
N LEU A 88 4.61 1.88 7.29
CA LEU A 88 4.78 2.36 5.92
C LEU A 88 4.18 3.76 5.73
N ALA A 89 3.17 4.11 6.53
CA ALA A 89 2.67 5.47 6.57
C ALA A 89 3.82 6.40 7.00
N HIS A 90 3.94 7.57 6.42
CA HIS A 90 5.00 8.56 6.61
C HIS A 90 6.34 8.32 5.86
N LYS A 91 6.57 7.15 5.27
CA LYS A 91 7.86 6.85 4.61
C LYS A 91 8.03 7.51 3.26
N VAL A 92 6.94 7.84 2.57
CA VAL A 92 6.94 8.38 1.21
C VAL A 92 6.48 9.82 1.20
N GLN A 93 7.24 10.66 0.50
CA GLN A 93 6.93 12.06 0.28
C GLN A 93 6.53 12.34 -1.18
N PRO A 94 5.79 13.44 -1.45
CA PRO A 94 5.51 13.84 -2.82
C PRO A 94 6.80 14.10 -3.60
N GLY A 95 6.91 13.49 -4.78
CA GLY A 95 8.09 13.59 -5.63
C GLY A 95 9.10 12.47 -5.48
N ASP A 96 8.95 11.61 -4.48
CA ASP A 96 9.82 10.45 -4.31
C ASP A 96 9.62 9.44 -5.45
N ARG A 97 10.73 8.85 -5.90
CA ARG A 97 10.73 7.70 -6.79
C ARG A 97 10.80 6.44 -5.92
N VAL A 98 9.78 5.62 -6.02
CA VAL A 98 9.65 4.43 -5.15
C VAL A 98 9.25 3.21 -5.95
N ALA A 99 9.78 2.05 -5.57
CA ALA A 99 9.26 0.76 -5.98
C ALA A 99 8.35 0.23 -4.87
N LEU A 100 7.11 -0.08 -5.22
CA LEU A 100 6.12 -0.57 -4.27
C LEU A 100 5.81 -2.03 -4.53
N VAL A 101 5.79 -2.82 -3.47
CA VAL A 101 5.31 -4.20 -3.50
C VAL A 101 4.00 -4.27 -2.73
N GLY A 102 2.97 -4.80 -3.38
CA GLY A 102 1.64 -4.89 -2.78
C GLY A 102 0.67 -5.69 -3.61
N ILE A 103 -0.58 -5.69 -3.19
CA ILE A 103 -1.69 -6.40 -3.83
C ILE A 103 -2.63 -5.40 -4.47
N ILE A 104 -2.94 -5.58 -5.73
CA ILE A 104 -4.00 -4.85 -6.42
C ILE A 104 -5.34 -5.36 -5.94
N LYS A 105 -6.17 -4.47 -5.45
CA LYS A 105 -7.51 -4.76 -4.95
C LYS A 105 -8.57 -3.92 -5.66
N PRO A 106 -9.78 -4.48 -5.90
CA PRO A 106 -10.90 -3.71 -6.41
C PRO A 106 -11.52 -2.86 -5.30
N LYS A 107 -11.97 -1.68 -5.66
CA LYS A 107 -12.76 -0.79 -4.83
C LYS A 107 -14.13 -0.59 -5.46
N ALA A 108 -15.18 -0.97 -4.75
CA ALA A 108 -16.54 -0.79 -5.22
C ALA A 108 -16.89 0.70 -5.39
N GLN A 109 -17.52 1.03 -6.50
CA GLN A 109 -18.09 2.35 -6.77
C GLN A 109 -19.58 2.32 -6.47
N PHE A 110 -20.09 3.41 -5.92
CA PHE A 110 -21.50 3.57 -5.63
C PHE A 110 -22.09 4.80 -6.34
N GLN A 111 -23.30 4.67 -6.81
CA GLN A 111 -24.11 5.79 -7.30
C GLN A 111 -25.35 5.90 -6.39
N GLY A 112 -25.29 6.81 -5.43
CA GLY A 112 -26.26 6.84 -4.34
C GLY A 112 -26.17 5.55 -3.49
N ARG A 113 -27.29 4.81 -3.39
CA ARG A 113 -27.33 3.53 -2.65
C ARG A 113 -27.03 2.30 -3.51
N ARG A 114 -26.88 2.45 -4.83
CA ARG A 114 -26.64 1.33 -5.75
C ARG A 114 -25.16 1.19 -6.02
N GLN A 115 -24.65 -0.04 -5.90
CA GLN A 115 -23.31 -0.39 -6.31
C GLN A 115 -23.27 -0.47 -7.84
N LYS A 116 -22.24 0.14 -8.45
CA LYS A 116 -21.96 0.01 -9.87
C LYS A 116 -21.34 -1.36 -10.18
N SER A 117 -21.47 -1.81 -11.41
CA SER A 117 -20.76 -2.99 -11.93
C SER A 117 -19.27 -2.73 -12.18
N GLU A 118 -18.88 -1.47 -12.29
CA GLU A 118 -17.49 -1.03 -12.46
C GLU A 118 -16.81 -0.88 -11.11
N PHE A 119 -15.54 -1.26 -11.05
CA PHE A 119 -14.70 -1.14 -9.88
C PHE A 119 -13.48 -0.29 -10.21
N ASP A 120 -13.13 0.59 -9.30
CA ASP A 120 -11.79 1.18 -9.29
C ASP A 120 -10.80 0.15 -8.78
N ILE A 121 -9.53 0.32 -9.11
CA ILE A 121 -8.45 -0.48 -8.56
C ILE A 121 -7.57 0.38 -7.67
N TYR A 122 -6.97 -0.24 -6.67
CA TYR A 122 -5.98 0.38 -5.83
C TYR A 122 -4.89 -0.62 -5.43
N LEU A 123 -3.72 -0.11 -5.13
CA LEU A 123 -2.61 -0.90 -4.58
C LEU A 123 -2.67 -0.86 -3.05
N TYR A 124 -2.78 -2.01 -2.43
CA TYR A 124 -2.54 -2.17 -1.00
C TYR A 124 -1.07 -2.53 -0.79
N ALA A 125 -0.26 -1.56 -0.36
CA ALA A 125 1.17 -1.72 -0.27
C ALA A 125 1.58 -2.52 0.97
N HIS A 126 2.46 -3.49 0.79
CA HIS A 126 3.06 -4.29 1.85
C HIS A 126 4.48 -3.86 2.18
N SER A 127 5.21 -3.40 1.19
CA SER A 127 6.57 -2.89 1.38
C SER A 127 6.89 -1.78 0.38
N ILE A 128 7.82 -0.95 0.76
CA ILE A 128 8.44 0.04 -0.08
C ILE A 128 9.87 -0.43 -0.27
N ASP A 129 10.24 -0.67 -1.53
CA ASP A 129 11.62 -0.91 -1.88
C ASP A 129 12.27 0.47 -2.09
N GLU A 130 13.20 0.81 -1.22
CA GLU A 130 13.75 2.15 -1.17
C GLU A 130 14.50 2.46 -2.45
N LYS A 131 14.10 3.56 -3.09
CA LYS A 131 14.84 4.32 -4.10
C LYS A 131 15.39 3.52 -5.29
N VAL A 132 14.50 3.27 -6.24
CA VAL A 132 14.94 3.13 -7.63
C VAL A 132 15.30 4.53 -8.12
N GLY A 133 16.59 4.85 -8.11
CA GLY A 133 17.12 5.99 -8.85
C GLY A 133 17.56 7.21 -8.05
N GLU A 134 18.46 7.05 -7.12
CA GLU A 134 19.74 7.71 -7.19
C GLU A 134 20.73 6.60 -7.53
N ASP A 135 20.84 6.27 -8.82
CA ASP A 135 22.15 6.03 -9.33
C ASP A 135 22.92 7.30 -9.00
N GLU A 136 23.52 7.33 -7.82
CA GLU A 136 24.81 7.96 -7.75
C GLU A 136 25.55 7.36 -8.92
N ASP A 137 25.82 8.15 -9.95
CA ASP A 137 27.00 8.00 -10.76
C ASP A 137 28.13 7.98 -9.74
N VAL A 138 28.36 6.83 -9.13
CA VAL A 138 29.60 6.49 -8.47
C VAL A 138 30.55 6.41 -9.64
N GLU A 139 31.09 7.57 -10.02
CA GLU A 139 32.28 7.59 -10.84
C GLU A 139 33.25 6.65 -10.14
N PRO A 140 33.62 5.53 -10.79
CA PRO A 140 34.50 4.57 -10.16
C PRO A 140 35.76 5.29 -9.72
N THR A 141 36.13 5.13 -8.45
CA THR A 141 37.31 5.77 -7.93
C THR A 141 38.52 5.40 -8.83
N PRO A 142 39.53 6.26 -8.96
CA PRO A 142 40.69 5.96 -9.79
C PRO A 142 41.34 4.58 -9.49
N ALA A 143 41.21 4.10 -8.25
CA ALA A 143 41.64 2.77 -7.82
C ALA A 143 40.78 1.64 -8.45
N GLU A 144 39.46 1.78 -8.51
CA GLU A 144 38.56 0.81 -9.13
C GLU A 144 38.71 0.77 -10.67
N LEU A 145 38.98 1.91 -11.30
CA LEU A 145 39.31 1.95 -12.73
C LEU A 145 40.63 1.24 -13.07
N ILE A 146 41.61 1.26 -12.18
CA ILE A 146 42.89 0.55 -12.34
C ILE A 146 42.65 -0.97 -12.23
N GLU A 147 41.84 -1.40 -11.27
CA GLU A 147 41.52 -2.80 -11.05
C GLU A 147 40.73 -3.41 -12.23
N ILE A 148 39.77 -2.68 -12.78
CA ILE A 148 39.04 -3.09 -14.00
C ILE A 148 39.96 -3.17 -15.21
N LYS A 149 40.87 -2.25 -15.39
CA LYS A 149 41.89 -2.31 -16.47
C LYS A 149 42.85 -3.48 -16.32
N GLU A 150 43.29 -3.81 -15.12
CA GLU A 150 44.15 -4.96 -14.86
C GLU A 150 43.46 -6.29 -15.13
N LEU A 151 42.16 -6.41 -14.77
CA LEU A 151 41.35 -7.58 -15.06
C LEU A 151 41.13 -7.78 -16.56
N SER A 152 40.86 -6.73 -17.33
CA SER A 152 40.68 -6.80 -18.78
C SER A 152 41.97 -7.16 -19.51
N LEU A 153 43.11 -6.70 -19.03
CA LEU A 153 44.43 -7.08 -19.57
C LEU A 153 44.79 -8.56 -19.27
N ARG A 154 44.35 -9.11 -18.15
CA ARG A 154 44.54 -10.54 -17.83
C ARG A 154 43.67 -11.46 -18.70
N GLU A 155 42.46 -11.08 -19.05
CA GLU A 155 41.61 -11.83 -19.97
C GLU A 155 42.18 -11.85 -21.40
N ASP A 156 42.75 -10.74 -21.88
CA ASP A 156 43.41 -10.65 -23.20
C ASP A 156 44.68 -11.50 -23.32
N ILE A 157 45.41 -11.69 -22.23
CA ILE A 157 46.60 -12.55 -22.20
C ILE A 157 46.23 -14.04 -22.14
N SER A 158 45.07 -14.38 -21.51
CA SER A 158 44.59 -15.76 -21.43
C SER A 158 44.00 -16.29 -22.73
N ASN A 159 43.65 -15.43 -23.68
CA ASN A 159 43.05 -15.79 -24.97
C ASN A 159 44.08 -15.86 -26.14
N ARG A 160 45.38 -15.79 -25.85
CA ARG A 160 46.48 -15.84 -26.84
C ARG A 160 47.38 -17.10 -26.74
N ASN A 161 46.78 -18.25 -26.38
CA ASN A 161 47.46 -19.54 -26.55
C ASN A 161 46.61 -20.52 -27.34
#